data_a97e47fbcb1b8d635a00cdce6423f68c
#
_entry.id   a97e47fbcb1b8d635a00cdce6423f68c
#
_cell.length_a   1.000
_cell.length_b   1.000
_cell.length_c   1.000
_cell.angle_alpha   90.00
_cell.angle_beta   90.00
_cell.angle_gamma   90.00
#
_symmetry.space_group_name_H-M   'P 1'
#
loop_
_entity.id
_entity.type
_entity.pdbx_description
1 polymer ?
#
loop_
_entity_poly.entity_id
_entity_poly.type
_entity_poly.pdbx_seq_one_letter_code
_entity_poly.pdbx_strand_id
1 'polypeptide(L)'
;MTFLKYGFSCKAYLSAIKDLYDGSIVAYVVGQFNDNELVLETLRKAQKANPNATPLIHSDRGSQYTSKDYYRLTTQYQMTRSMSRVGKCIDNAPIESFFGHFKTECYDLKKYKTFEELVSDIDAYIYFYNHQRFQERNNGLAPLEMRNKAVA
;
A
#
# COMPACT_ATOMS: atom_id res chain seq x y z
N MET A 1 4.24 -4.66 -2.04
CA MET A 1 5.36 -3.74 -2.34
C MET A 1 5.63 -3.75 -3.84
N THR A 2 5.90 -2.60 -4.43
CA THR A 2 6.27 -2.52 -5.83
C THR A 2 7.57 -1.72 -6.00
N PHE A 3 8.24 -1.97 -7.10
CA PHE A 3 9.54 -1.40 -7.43
C PHE A 3 9.37 -0.35 -8.54
N LEU A 4 10.08 0.77 -8.42
CA LEU A 4 10.02 1.92 -9.31
C LEU A 4 11.44 2.36 -9.69
N LYS A 5 11.59 3.01 -10.82
CA LYS A 5 12.87 3.59 -11.27
C LYS A 5 12.76 5.10 -11.33
N TYR A 6 13.87 5.79 -11.06
CA TYR A 6 14.00 7.23 -11.25
C TYR A 6 15.44 7.58 -11.57
N GLY A 7 15.68 8.80 -12.05
CA GLY A 7 17.00 9.21 -12.46
C GLY A 7 17.56 8.31 -13.57
N PHE A 8 18.86 8.16 -13.62
CA PHE A 8 19.53 7.35 -14.63
C PHE A 8 19.41 5.85 -14.38
N SER A 9 19.62 5.41 -13.12
CA SER A 9 19.58 3.99 -12.77
C SER A 9 19.14 3.74 -11.32
N CYS A 10 18.55 4.73 -10.68
CA CYS A 10 18.14 4.63 -9.28
C CYS A 10 16.85 3.85 -9.12
N LYS A 11 16.70 3.21 -7.97
CA LYS A 11 15.55 2.40 -7.62
C LYS A 11 14.85 2.97 -6.39
N ALA A 12 13.53 2.89 -6.40
CA ALA A 12 12.69 3.15 -5.24
C ALA A 12 11.69 2.01 -5.05
N TYR A 13 11.17 1.90 -3.87
CA TYR A 13 10.22 0.87 -3.49
C TYR A 13 9.04 1.52 -2.78
N LEU A 14 7.83 1.16 -3.20
CA LEU A 14 6.59 1.60 -2.59
C LEU A 14 5.97 0.44 -1.83
N SER A 15 5.88 0.58 -0.52
CA SER A 15 5.12 -0.32 0.35
C SER A 15 3.79 0.33 0.70
N ALA A 16 2.69 -0.40 0.60
CA ALA A 16 1.36 0.12 0.87
C ALA A 16 0.48 -0.93 1.55
N ILE A 17 -0.43 -0.46 2.38
CA ILE A 17 -1.49 -1.26 3.00
C ILE A 17 -2.83 -0.74 2.49
N LYS A 18 -3.62 -1.64 1.91
CA LYS A 18 -4.95 -1.36 1.35
C LYS A 18 -6.02 -1.96 2.23
N ASP A 19 -7.03 -1.16 2.56
CA ASP A 19 -8.24 -1.65 3.21
C ASP A 19 -9.13 -2.32 2.17
N LEU A 20 -9.51 -3.57 2.40
CA LEU A 20 -10.32 -4.33 1.45
C LEU A 20 -11.82 -3.98 1.53
N TYR A 21 -12.25 -3.28 2.57
CA TYR A 21 -13.65 -2.85 2.69
C TYR A 21 -13.97 -1.73 1.69
N ASP A 22 -13.24 -0.62 1.75
CA ASP A 22 -13.48 0.55 0.90
C ASP A 22 -12.48 0.69 -0.25
N GLY A 23 -11.37 -0.05 -0.20
CA GLY A 23 -10.30 0.01 -1.18
C GLY A 23 -9.28 1.13 -0.95
N SER A 24 -9.37 1.87 0.15
CA SER A 24 -8.43 2.96 0.45
C SER A 24 -7.03 2.45 0.76
N ILE A 25 -6.03 3.29 0.51
CA ILE A 25 -4.67 3.08 0.98
C ILE A 25 -4.56 3.67 2.38
N VAL A 26 -4.46 2.81 3.37
CA VAL A 26 -4.43 3.17 4.79
C VAL A 26 -3.09 3.78 5.18
N ALA A 27 -2.01 3.23 4.67
CA ALA A 27 -0.66 3.69 4.92
C ALA A 27 0.26 3.28 3.77
N TYR A 28 1.31 4.06 3.55
CA TYR A 28 2.34 3.75 2.57
C TYR A 28 3.66 4.41 2.94
N VAL A 29 4.75 3.82 2.46
CA VAL A 29 6.10 4.36 2.60
C VAL A 29 6.84 4.19 1.28
N VAL A 30 7.56 5.22 0.87
CA VAL A 30 8.47 5.17 -0.27
C VAL A 30 9.90 5.17 0.26
N GLY A 31 10.68 4.18 -0.15
CA GLY A 31 12.07 4.04 0.29
C GLY A 31 13.01 3.74 -0.86
N GLN A 32 14.29 3.93 -0.63
CA GLN A 32 15.34 3.64 -1.62
C GLN A 32 15.92 2.23 -1.46
N PHE A 33 15.53 1.51 -0.41
CA PHE A 33 16.00 0.16 -0.12
C PHE A 33 14.83 -0.81 -0.01
N ASN A 34 15.06 -2.03 -0.50
CA ASN A 34 14.11 -3.14 -0.38
C ASN A 34 14.45 -3.94 0.88
N ASP A 35 14.12 -3.41 2.04
CA ASP A 35 14.46 -4.01 3.32
C ASP A 35 13.23 -4.21 4.22
N ASN A 36 13.45 -4.85 5.36
CA ASN A 36 12.39 -5.08 6.35
C ASN A 36 11.84 -3.77 6.91
N GLU A 37 12.69 -2.76 7.08
CA GLU A 37 12.30 -1.49 7.69
C GLU A 37 11.22 -0.78 6.87
N LEU A 38 11.26 -0.88 5.55
CA LEU A 38 10.24 -0.31 4.67
C LEU A 38 8.83 -0.82 5.03
N VAL A 39 8.70 -2.12 5.22
CA VAL A 39 7.42 -2.77 5.59
C VAL A 39 7.04 -2.47 7.03
N LEU A 40 8.00 -2.50 7.95
CA LEU A 40 7.75 -2.21 9.37
C LEU A 40 7.29 -0.76 9.56
N GLU A 41 7.89 0.19 8.86
CA GLU A 41 7.46 1.59 8.91
C GLU A 41 6.03 1.77 8.35
N THR A 42 5.70 1.03 7.31
CA THR A 42 4.33 1.04 6.76
C THR A 42 3.32 0.53 7.81
N LEU A 43 3.67 -0.52 8.55
CA LEU A 43 2.83 -1.02 9.65
C LEU A 43 2.68 -0.01 10.78
N ARG A 44 3.77 0.66 11.17
CA ARG A 44 3.74 1.70 12.21
C ARG A 44 2.82 2.86 11.81
N LYS A 45 2.90 3.29 10.56
CA LYS A 45 2.00 4.34 10.04
C LYS A 45 0.55 3.92 10.05
N ALA A 46 0.26 2.68 9.64
CA ALA A 46 -1.11 2.14 9.68
C ALA A 46 -1.65 2.08 11.10
N GLN A 47 -0.85 1.60 12.05
CA GLN A 47 -1.23 1.53 13.48
C GLN A 47 -1.45 2.92 14.07
N LYS A 48 -0.60 3.88 13.75
CA LYS A 48 -0.73 5.26 14.23
C LYS A 48 -2.00 5.92 13.71
N ALA A 49 -2.38 5.65 12.46
CA ALA A 49 -3.60 6.17 11.86
C ALA A 49 -4.87 5.54 12.44
N ASN A 50 -4.79 4.29 12.89
CA ASN A 50 -5.92 3.51 13.40
C ASN A 50 -5.52 2.75 14.67
N PRO A 51 -5.27 3.43 15.80
CA PRO A 51 -4.62 2.82 16.97
C PRO A 51 -5.46 1.75 17.66
N ASN A 52 -6.77 1.77 17.47
CA ASN A 52 -7.69 0.80 18.09
C ASN A 52 -8.07 -0.37 17.16
N ALA A 53 -7.57 -0.37 15.92
CA ALA A 53 -7.88 -1.42 14.98
C ALA A 53 -7.04 -2.68 15.24
N THR A 54 -7.69 -3.84 15.18
CA THR A 54 -7.05 -5.16 15.28
C THR A 54 -7.34 -5.98 14.02
N PRO A 55 -6.86 -5.53 12.84
CA PRO A 55 -7.25 -6.12 11.57
C PRO A 55 -6.64 -7.49 11.31
N LEU A 56 -7.24 -8.22 10.38
CA LEU A 56 -6.59 -9.29 9.65
C LEU A 56 -5.72 -8.63 8.57
N ILE A 57 -4.40 -8.85 8.63
CA ILE A 57 -3.46 -8.35 7.61
C ILE A 57 -3.01 -9.48 6.70
N HIS A 58 -3.20 -9.30 5.40
CA HIS A 58 -2.82 -10.27 4.39
C HIS A 58 -1.60 -9.78 3.60
N SER A 59 -0.65 -10.67 3.35
CA SER A 59 0.55 -10.37 2.56
C SER A 59 0.94 -11.55 1.65
N ASP A 60 1.85 -11.30 0.73
CA ASP A 60 2.56 -12.37 0.04
C ASP A 60 3.60 -13.04 0.97
N ARG A 61 4.39 -13.95 0.42
CA ARG A 61 5.44 -14.68 1.16
C ARG A 61 6.83 -14.07 0.98
N GLY A 62 6.91 -12.79 0.65
CA GLY A 62 8.19 -12.08 0.55
C GLY A 62 8.98 -12.16 1.87
N SER A 63 10.30 -12.07 1.79
CA SER A 63 11.20 -12.19 2.96
C SER A 63 10.88 -11.19 4.07
N GLN A 64 10.41 -10.00 3.70
CA GLN A 64 10.01 -8.96 4.67
C GLN A 64 8.83 -9.41 5.52
N TYR A 65 7.85 -10.10 4.92
CA TYR A 65 6.62 -10.55 5.59
C TYR A 65 6.80 -11.85 6.37
N THR A 66 7.89 -12.58 6.16
CA THR A 66 8.26 -13.79 6.91
C THR A 66 9.32 -13.51 7.97
N SER A 67 9.75 -12.27 8.12
CA SER A 67 10.76 -11.88 9.09
C SER A 67 10.26 -11.96 10.53
N LYS A 68 11.18 -12.18 11.48
CA LYS A 68 10.88 -12.18 12.92
C LYS A 68 10.35 -10.83 13.39
N ASP A 69 10.86 -9.74 12.81
CA ASP A 69 10.44 -8.38 13.19
C ASP A 69 9.01 -8.09 12.74
N TYR A 70 8.64 -8.53 11.54
CA TYR A 70 7.25 -8.44 11.07
C TYR A 70 6.31 -9.23 11.98
N TYR A 71 6.69 -10.46 12.34
CA TYR A 71 5.92 -11.29 13.26
C TYR A 71 5.74 -10.60 14.61
N ARG A 72 6.83 -10.07 15.18
CA ARG A 72 6.81 -9.38 16.48
C ARG A 72 5.91 -8.15 16.45
N LEU A 73 6.06 -7.30 15.45
CA LEU A 73 5.33 -6.04 15.34
C LEU A 73 3.83 -6.27 15.12
N THR A 74 3.45 -7.18 14.25
CA THR A 74 2.04 -7.52 14.03
C THR A 74 1.41 -8.14 15.27
N THR A 75 2.14 -8.96 16.02
CA THR A 75 1.67 -9.51 17.30
C THR A 75 1.49 -8.40 18.34
N GLN A 76 2.45 -7.48 18.45
CA GLN A 76 2.35 -6.31 19.34
C GLN A 76 1.12 -5.46 19.04
N TYR A 77 0.77 -5.29 17.76
CA TYR A 77 -0.39 -4.52 17.33
C TYR A 77 -1.69 -5.34 17.30
N GLN A 78 -1.66 -6.58 17.78
CA GLN A 78 -2.82 -7.48 17.82
C GLN A 78 -3.44 -7.70 16.42
N MET A 79 -2.61 -7.69 15.39
CA MET A 79 -3.02 -8.02 14.03
C MET A 79 -2.96 -9.52 13.80
N THR A 80 -3.98 -10.08 13.17
CA THR A 80 -3.97 -11.48 12.72
C THR A 80 -3.31 -11.56 11.35
N ARG A 81 -2.27 -12.39 11.22
CA ARG A 81 -1.56 -12.55 9.96
C ARG A 81 -2.20 -13.61 9.07
N SER A 82 -2.28 -13.28 7.79
CA SER A 82 -2.65 -14.20 6.72
C SER A 82 -1.65 -14.04 5.58
N MET A 83 -1.30 -15.13 4.93
CA MET A 83 -0.37 -15.11 3.79
C MET A 83 -0.97 -15.82 2.60
N SER A 84 -0.59 -15.37 1.41
CA SER A 84 -0.93 -16.01 0.13
C SER A 84 -0.53 -17.47 0.15
N ARG A 85 -1.35 -18.32 -0.45
CA ARG A 85 -1.01 -19.72 -0.69
C ARG A 85 0.18 -19.82 -1.63
N VAL A 86 0.97 -20.86 -1.48
CA VAL A 86 2.13 -21.10 -2.36
C VAL A 86 1.67 -21.17 -3.81
N GLY A 87 2.28 -20.35 -4.69
CA GLY A 87 1.99 -20.33 -6.12
C GLY A 87 0.62 -19.73 -6.50
N LYS A 88 -0.07 -19.05 -5.58
CA LYS A 88 -1.39 -18.43 -5.82
C LYS A 88 -1.29 -16.91 -5.81
N CYS A 89 -0.81 -16.33 -6.91
CA CYS A 89 -0.69 -14.88 -7.07
C CYS A 89 -2.03 -14.14 -6.94
N ILE A 90 -3.14 -14.78 -7.28
CA ILE A 90 -4.48 -14.17 -7.20
C ILE A 90 -4.86 -13.75 -5.78
N ASP A 91 -4.26 -14.37 -4.76
CA ASP A 91 -4.54 -14.01 -3.37
C ASP A 91 -4.09 -12.58 -3.04
N ASN A 92 -3.22 -11.96 -3.86
CA ASN A 92 -2.72 -10.58 -3.70
C ASN A 92 -3.33 -9.61 -4.72
N ALA A 93 -4.32 -10.02 -5.49
CA ALA A 93 -4.90 -9.22 -6.57
C ALA A 93 -5.34 -7.80 -6.16
N PRO A 94 -5.94 -7.56 -4.97
CA PRO A 94 -6.36 -6.22 -4.58
C PRO A 94 -5.23 -5.20 -4.50
N ILE A 95 -4.10 -5.55 -3.90
CA ILE A 95 -2.95 -4.64 -3.80
C ILE A 95 -2.20 -4.52 -5.14
N GLU A 96 -2.11 -5.60 -5.89
CA GLU A 96 -1.51 -5.60 -7.23
C GLU A 96 -2.32 -4.73 -8.19
N SER A 97 -3.65 -4.75 -8.09
CA SER A 97 -4.55 -3.88 -8.84
C SER A 97 -4.26 -2.40 -8.54
N PHE A 98 -4.07 -2.03 -7.28
CA PHE A 98 -3.69 -0.67 -6.92
C PHE A 98 -2.36 -0.27 -7.56
N PHE A 99 -1.33 -1.11 -7.46
CA PHE A 99 -0.03 -0.80 -8.07
C PHE A 99 -0.13 -0.68 -9.59
N GLY A 100 -0.95 -1.50 -10.23
CA GLY A 100 -1.22 -1.43 -11.67
C GLY A 100 -1.87 -0.10 -12.06
N HIS A 101 -2.90 0.33 -11.34
CA HIS A 101 -3.56 1.62 -11.56
C HIS A 101 -2.59 2.80 -11.34
N PHE A 102 -1.81 2.77 -10.28
CA PHE A 102 -0.81 3.79 -10.02
C PHE A 102 0.19 3.91 -11.17
N LYS A 103 0.71 2.78 -11.65
CA LYS A 103 1.67 2.79 -12.76
C LYS A 103 1.05 3.33 -14.04
N THR A 104 -0.10 2.83 -14.43
CA THR A 104 -0.77 3.23 -15.68
C THR A 104 -1.26 4.67 -15.64
N GLU A 105 -1.82 5.12 -14.53
CA GLU A 105 -2.48 6.43 -14.41
C GLU A 105 -1.53 7.56 -14.01
N CYS A 106 -0.34 7.25 -13.47
CA CYS A 106 0.61 8.24 -12.97
C CYS A 106 2.06 7.95 -13.37
N TYR A 107 2.62 6.85 -12.89
CA TYR A 107 4.04 6.58 -12.97
C TYR A 107 4.57 6.45 -14.41
N ASP A 108 3.88 5.72 -15.28
CA ASP A 108 4.31 5.46 -16.65
C ASP A 108 4.13 6.67 -17.58
N LEU A 109 3.42 7.72 -17.11
CA LEU A 109 3.14 8.91 -17.93
C LEU A 109 4.33 9.88 -18.04
N LYS A 110 5.31 9.76 -17.17
CA LYS A 110 6.50 10.63 -17.20
C LYS A 110 7.74 9.95 -16.61
N LYS A 111 8.88 10.58 -16.82
CA LYS A 111 10.16 10.14 -16.24
C LYS A 111 10.52 11.04 -15.06
N TYR A 112 10.88 10.43 -13.94
CA TYR A 112 11.30 11.13 -12.74
C TYR A 112 12.81 11.29 -12.71
N LYS A 113 13.29 12.50 -12.46
CA LYS A 113 14.71 12.79 -12.37
C LYS A 113 15.25 12.58 -10.96
N THR A 114 14.46 12.87 -9.94
CA THR A 114 14.85 12.82 -8.54
C THR A 114 13.88 11.94 -7.73
N PHE A 115 14.36 11.49 -6.57
CA PHE A 115 13.53 10.77 -5.61
C PHE A 115 12.37 11.63 -5.10
N GLU A 116 12.65 12.91 -4.85
CA GLU A 116 11.66 13.87 -4.34
C GLU A 116 10.52 14.10 -5.35
N GLU A 117 10.81 14.18 -6.64
CA GLU A 117 9.76 14.27 -7.67
C GLU A 117 8.87 13.03 -7.66
N LEU A 118 9.47 11.84 -7.55
CA LEU A 118 8.73 10.58 -7.50
C LEU A 118 7.84 10.53 -6.27
N VAL A 119 8.37 10.85 -5.09
CA VAL A 119 7.61 10.87 -3.82
C VAL A 119 6.45 11.85 -3.89
N SER A 120 6.68 13.06 -4.42
CA SER A 120 5.64 14.08 -4.57
C SER A 120 4.47 13.59 -5.42
N ASP A 121 4.74 12.91 -6.52
CA ASP A 121 3.70 12.36 -7.39
C ASP A 121 2.98 11.15 -6.76
N ILE A 122 3.70 10.31 -6.03
CA ILE A 122 3.09 9.22 -5.27
C ILE A 122 2.13 9.79 -4.23
N ASP A 123 2.54 10.80 -3.48
CA ASP A 123 1.68 11.44 -2.47
C ASP A 123 0.42 12.03 -3.11
N ALA A 124 0.57 12.75 -4.22
CA ALA A 124 -0.55 13.33 -4.95
C ALA A 124 -1.49 12.26 -5.51
N TYR A 125 -0.95 11.18 -6.07
CA TYR A 125 -1.75 10.10 -6.63
C TYR A 125 -2.53 9.34 -5.55
N ILE A 126 -1.91 9.03 -4.41
CA ILE A 126 -2.59 8.32 -3.33
C ILE A 126 -3.69 9.18 -2.72
N TYR A 127 -3.48 10.50 -2.59
CA TYR A 127 -4.55 11.41 -2.21
C TYR A 127 -5.73 11.37 -3.20
N PHE A 128 -5.44 11.48 -4.48
CA PHE A 128 -6.45 11.35 -5.55
C PHE A 128 -7.17 10.00 -5.48
N TYR A 129 -6.42 8.92 -5.34
CA TYR A 129 -6.96 7.56 -5.29
C TYR A 129 -7.95 7.40 -4.12
N ASN A 130 -7.58 7.88 -2.95
CA ASN A 130 -8.39 7.75 -1.74
C ASN A 130 -9.63 8.67 -1.75
N HIS A 131 -9.52 9.89 -2.28
CA HIS A 131 -10.54 10.94 -2.11
C HIS A 131 -11.33 11.25 -3.38
N GLN A 132 -10.77 11.01 -4.56
CA GLN A 132 -11.31 11.54 -5.81
C GLN A 132 -11.48 10.48 -6.91
N ARG A 133 -10.75 9.37 -6.87
CA ARG A 133 -10.82 8.35 -7.89
C ARG A 133 -12.06 7.49 -7.70
N PHE A 134 -12.99 7.56 -8.65
CA PHE A 134 -14.21 6.77 -8.63
C PHE A 134 -13.92 5.29 -8.84
N GLN A 135 -14.64 4.45 -8.11
CA GLN A 135 -14.52 2.99 -8.17
C GLN A 135 -15.89 2.39 -8.48
N GLU A 136 -15.96 1.56 -9.52
CA GLU A 136 -17.20 0.87 -9.88
C GLU A 136 -17.72 0.00 -8.71
N ARG A 137 -16.83 -0.72 -8.04
CA ARG A 137 -17.16 -1.54 -6.85
C ARG A 137 -17.79 -0.75 -5.69
N ASN A 138 -17.59 0.55 -5.65
CA ASN A 138 -18.12 1.47 -4.64
C ASN A 138 -19.27 2.32 -5.18
N ASN A 139 -19.97 1.84 -6.21
CA ASN A 139 -21.06 2.57 -6.88
C ASN A 139 -20.62 3.95 -7.39
N GLY A 140 -19.40 4.05 -7.93
CA GLY A 140 -18.85 5.29 -8.47
C GLY A 140 -18.26 6.23 -7.41
N LEU A 141 -18.22 5.83 -6.14
CA LEU A 141 -17.61 6.62 -5.06
C LEU A 141 -16.10 6.34 -4.95
N ALA A 142 -15.35 7.36 -4.57
CA ALA A 142 -13.97 7.17 -4.15
C ALA A 142 -13.92 6.38 -2.83
N PRO A 143 -12.79 5.70 -2.51
CA PRO A 143 -12.69 4.84 -1.32
C PRO A 143 -13.13 5.51 -0.01
N LEU A 144 -12.62 6.71 0.28
CA LEU A 144 -12.97 7.39 1.53
C LEU A 144 -14.36 8.02 1.52
N GLU A 145 -14.90 8.36 0.35
CA GLU A 145 -16.31 8.76 0.23
C GLU A 145 -17.24 7.61 0.59
N MET A 146 -16.93 6.40 0.14
CA MET A 146 -17.68 5.19 0.51
C MET A 146 -17.64 4.97 2.02
N ARG A 147 -16.46 5.07 2.64
CA ARG A 147 -16.29 4.92 4.09
C ARG A 147 -17.13 5.94 4.86
N ASN A 148 -17.08 7.20 4.48
CA ASN A 148 -17.83 8.25 5.14
C ASN A 148 -19.35 8.05 5.04
N LYS A 149 -19.85 7.57 3.91
CA LYS A 149 -21.26 7.21 3.77
C LYS A 149 -21.69 6.03 4.64
N ALA A 150 -20.82 5.04 4.80
CA ALA A 150 -21.11 3.87 5.64
C ALA A 150 -21.18 4.22 7.14
N VAL A 151 -20.49 5.29 7.58
CA VAL A 151 -20.45 5.75 8.96
C VAL A 151 -21.55 6.80 9.26
N ALA A 152 -22.04 7.44 8.22
CA ALA A 152 -23.17 8.38 8.33
C ALA A 152 -24.50 7.62 8.37
#